data_1f3365c7a29837fe70fb076ab6ca0e5e
#
_entry.id   1f3365c7a29837fe70fb076ab6ca0e5e
#
_cell.length_a   1.000
_cell.length_b   1.000
_cell.length_c   1.000
_cell.angle_alpha   90.00
_cell.angle_beta   90.00
_cell.angle_gamma   90.00
#
_symmetry.space_group_name_H-M   'P 1'
#
loop_
_entity.id
_entity.type
_entity.pdbx_description
1 polymer ?
#
loop_
_entity_poly.entity_id
_entity_poly.type
_entity_poly.pdbx_seq_one_letter_code
_entity_poly.pdbx_strand_id
1 'polypeptide(L)'
;MKKATVLFIGLICIGLFGFPTQAGRFGDGILVPSDSPRTVVAREWKGRVAPARADEYHRYLLGGVTKLRSVPGSLGVEVMRRKEAGAVEYTVISYWESREAIKAYAGQDIEKPHHLPKDRELLLKLPTRVLHYDVTYTDLAKVRVGQ
;
A
#
# COMPACT_ATOMS: atom_id res chain seq x y z
N MET A 1 80.83 31.54 -38.17
CA MET A 1 79.77 30.52 -38.27
C MET A 1 78.76 30.87 -37.18
N LYS A 2 77.67 31.52 -37.54
CA LYS A 2 76.74 32.16 -36.60
C LYS A 2 75.49 31.31 -36.45
N LYS A 3 75.25 30.86 -35.26
CA LYS A 3 74.02 30.09 -34.92
C LYS A 3 72.88 31.10 -34.69
N ALA A 4 71.84 30.97 -35.47
CA ALA A 4 70.61 31.73 -35.27
C ALA A 4 69.72 31.00 -34.29
N THR A 5 69.49 31.64 -33.19
CA THR A 5 68.50 31.15 -32.19
C THR A 5 67.15 31.74 -32.51
N VAL A 6 66.20 30.91 -32.93
CA VAL A 6 64.82 31.32 -33.18
C VAL A 6 64.07 31.21 -31.84
N LEU A 7 63.67 32.36 -31.33
CA LEU A 7 62.85 32.47 -30.12
C LEU A 7 61.38 32.32 -30.53
N PHE A 8 60.76 31.20 -30.20
CA PHE A 8 59.31 30.98 -30.33
C PHE A 8 58.58 31.55 -29.08
N ILE A 9 58.00 32.74 -29.27
CA ILE A 9 57.10 33.30 -28.27
C ILE A 9 55.76 32.61 -28.44
N GLY A 10 55.50 31.59 -27.60
CA GLY A 10 54.19 30.95 -27.49
C GLY A 10 53.21 31.87 -26.74
N LEU A 11 52.27 32.39 -27.48
CA LEU A 11 51.16 33.15 -26.93
C LEU A 11 50.22 32.20 -26.24
N ILE A 12 50.28 32.11 -24.91
CA ILE A 12 49.32 31.34 -24.11
C ILE A 12 48.04 32.17 -24.00
N CYS A 13 47.08 31.90 -24.86
CA CYS A 13 45.70 32.36 -24.64
C CYS A 13 45.09 31.57 -23.48
N ILE A 14 45.14 32.19 -22.30
CA ILE A 14 44.33 31.71 -21.15
C ILE A 14 42.89 32.09 -21.47
N GLY A 15 42.19 31.16 -22.10
CA GLY A 15 40.77 31.21 -22.23
C GLY A 15 40.15 31.04 -20.85
N LEU A 16 39.71 32.14 -20.27
CA LEU A 16 38.80 32.14 -19.14
C LEU A 16 37.47 31.54 -19.61
N PHE A 17 37.38 30.23 -19.64
CA PHE A 17 36.07 29.57 -19.65
C PHE A 17 35.43 29.80 -18.29
N GLY A 18 34.71 30.92 -18.20
CA GLY A 18 33.73 31.12 -17.16
C GLY A 18 32.69 30.01 -17.26
N PHE A 19 32.84 29.00 -16.43
CA PHE A 19 31.72 28.10 -16.16
C PHE A 19 30.62 28.95 -15.55
N PRO A 20 29.43 29.02 -16.17
CA PRO A 20 28.29 29.58 -15.48
C PRO A 20 28.05 28.67 -14.29
N THR A 21 28.32 29.18 -13.10
CA THR A 21 27.81 28.58 -11.87
C THR A 21 26.29 28.67 -11.97
N GLN A 22 25.68 27.68 -12.58
CA GLN A 22 24.26 27.50 -12.45
C GLN A 22 24.04 27.18 -10.96
N ALA A 23 23.68 28.23 -10.23
CA ALA A 23 22.98 28.06 -8.97
C ALA A 23 21.74 27.22 -9.29
N GLY A 24 21.87 25.93 -9.09
CA GLY A 24 20.73 25.02 -9.16
C GLY A 24 19.71 25.54 -8.17
N ARG A 25 18.61 26.05 -8.69
CA ARG A 25 17.39 26.18 -7.90
C ARG A 25 17.02 24.79 -7.40
N PHE A 26 17.44 24.48 -6.19
CA PHE A 26 16.82 23.44 -5.38
C PHE A 26 15.46 23.99 -4.91
N GLY A 27 14.51 24.01 -5.80
CA GLY A 27 13.19 24.53 -5.51
C GLY A 27 12.28 24.14 -6.63
N ASP A 28 11.84 22.95 -6.55
CA ASP A 28 10.58 22.32 -6.89
C ASP A 28 10.90 20.84 -6.83
N GLY A 29 10.64 20.25 -5.66
CA GLY A 29 10.71 18.81 -5.50
C GLY A 29 9.71 18.18 -6.46
N ILE A 30 10.21 17.89 -7.67
CA ILE A 30 9.59 16.86 -8.48
C ILE A 30 9.73 15.63 -7.61
N LEU A 31 8.65 15.28 -6.93
CA LEU A 31 8.48 13.96 -6.38
C LEU A 31 8.56 13.00 -7.56
N VAL A 32 9.78 12.55 -7.86
CA VAL A 32 9.96 11.41 -8.77
C VAL A 32 9.12 10.33 -8.15
N PRO A 33 8.10 9.82 -8.84
CA PRO A 33 7.38 8.66 -8.33
C PRO A 33 8.44 7.62 -8.05
N SER A 34 8.51 7.15 -6.80
CA SER A 34 9.40 6.04 -6.46
C SER A 34 8.94 4.85 -7.31
N ASP A 35 9.68 4.54 -8.34
CA ASP A 35 9.45 3.42 -9.26
C ASP A 35 9.81 2.08 -8.61
N SER A 36 10.02 2.09 -7.31
CA SER A 36 10.10 0.88 -6.52
C SER A 36 8.74 0.19 -6.56
N PRO A 37 8.67 -1.08 -6.96
CA PRO A 37 7.42 -1.82 -6.96
C PRO A 37 6.81 -1.73 -5.57
N ARG A 38 5.67 -1.03 -5.46
CA ARG A 38 4.95 -0.90 -4.20
C ARG A 38 4.44 -2.29 -3.84
N THR A 39 5.00 -2.87 -2.80
CA THR A 39 4.50 -4.13 -2.27
C THR A 39 3.16 -3.88 -1.61
N VAL A 40 2.07 -4.18 -2.33
CA VAL A 40 0.73 -4.16 -1.75
C VAL A 40 0.59 -5.34 -0.80
N VAL A 41 0.10 -5.10 0.39
CA VAL A 41 -0.16 -6.14 1.38
C VAL A 41 -1.66 -6.40 1.47
N ALA A 42 -2.06 -7.64 1.26
CA ALA A 42 -3.41 -8.10 1.53
C ALA A 42 -3.51 -8.64 2.96
N ARG A 43 -4.50 -8.17 3.72
CA ARG A 43 -4.78 -8.62 5.08
C ARG A 43 -6.10 -9.37 5.08
N GLU A 44 -6.04 -10.68 5.36
CA GLU A 44 -7.20 -11.58 5.38
C GLU A 44 -7.75 -11.75 6.80
N TRP A 45 -9.04 -11.51 6.95
CA TRP A 45 -9.82 -11.83 8.14
C TRP A 45 -10.92 -12.82 7.77
N LYS A 46 -11.19 -13.80 8.62
CA LYS A 46 -12.27 -14.76 8.44
C LYS A 46 -13.14 -14.87 9.69
N GLY A 47 -14.45 -14.92 9.47
CA GLY A 47 -15.43 -15.14 10.53
C GLY A 47 -16.58 -16.00 10.06
N ARG A 48 -17.20 -16.74 10.99
CA ARG A 48 -18.31 -17.65 10.71
C ARG A 48 -19.52 -17.29 11.54
N VAL A 49 -20.69 -17.30 10.91
CA VAL A 49 -21.97 -17.01 11.56
C VAL A 49 -22.97 -18.16 11.32
N ALA A 50 -23.97 -18.27 12.19
CA ALA A 50 -25.10 -19.15 11.94
C ALA A 50 -25.85 -18.73 10.66
N PRO A 51 -26.34 -19.67 9.84
CA PRO A 51 -27.05 -19.35 8.60
C PRO A 51 -28.21 -18.37 8.80
N ALA A 52 -28.95 -18.49 9.90
CA ALA A 52 -30.06 -17.59 10.23
C ALA A 52 -29.63 -16.13 10.50
N ARG A 53 -28.38 -15.91 10.87
CA ARG A 53 -27.81 -14.57 11.16
C ARG A 53 -27.00 -14.01 9.99
N ALA A 54 -26.87 -14.74 8.88
CA ALA A 54 -25.96 -14.37 7.79
C ALA A 54 -26.25 -13.00 7.17
N ASP A 55 -27.50 -12.71 6.84
CA ASP A 55 -27.84 -11.44 6.19
C ASP A 55 -27.80 -10.25 7.16
N GLU A 56 -28.09 -10.48 8.45
CA GLU A 56 -27.89 -9.48 9.49
C GLU A 56 -26.40 -9.14 9.62
N TYR A 57 -25.57 -10.17 9.74
CA TYR A 57 -24.13 -9.98 9.84
C TYR A 57 -23.54 -9.33 8.60
N HIS A 58 -24.02 -9.68 7.41
CA HIS A 58 -23.56 -9.08 6.17
C HIS A 58 -23.73 -7.56 6.18
N ARG A 59 -24.94 -7.08 6.52
CA ARG A 59 -25.20 -5.62 6.59
C ARG A 59 -24.33 -4.94 7.64
N TYR A 60 -24.19 -5.58 8.80
CA TYR A 60 -23.34 -5.08 9.88
C TYR A 60 -21.86 -5.00 9.49
N LEU A 61 -21.35 -6.08 8.88
CA LEU A 61 -19.97 -6.17 8.41
C LEU A 61 -19.66 -5.08 7.37
N LEU A 62 -20.53 -4.88 6.38
CA LEU A 62 -20.36 -3.83 5.37
C LEU A 62 -20.26 -2.44 5.99
N GLY A 63 -21.08 -2.14 7.00
CA GLY A 63 -20.99 -0.87 7.74
C GLY A 63 -19.66 -0.69 8.48
N GLY A 64 -19.02 -1.78 8.90
CA GLY A 64 -17.68 -1.76 9.51
C GLY A 64 -16.56 -1.57 8.48
N VAL A 65 -16.58 -2.38 7.43
CA VAL A 65 -15.48 -2.41 6.45
C VAL A 65 -15.44 -1.17 5.56
N THR A 66 -16.57 -0.51 5.32
CA THR A 66 -16.58 0.75 4.55
C THR A 66 -15.74 1.84 5.21
N LYS A 67 -15.59 1.81 6.53
CA LYS A 67 -14.73 2.75 7.27
C LYS A 67 -13.24 2.57 6.96
N LEU A 68 -12.83 1.37 6.54
CA LEU A 68 -11.44 1.11 6.14
C LEU A 68 -11.01 1.99 4.97
N ARG A 69 -11.95 2.39 4.09
CA ARG A 69 -11.64 3.21 2.91
C ARG A 69 -11.07 4.60 3.26
N SER A 70 -11.33 5.10 4.46
CA SER A 70 -10.84 6.39 4.95
C SER A 70 -9.59 6.27 5.83
N VAL A 71 -9.08 5.06 6.04
CA VAL A 71 -7.86 4.84 6.80
C VAL A 71 -6.64 5.11 5.91
N PRO A 72 -5.68 5.95 6.33
CA PRO A 72 -4.47 6.21 5.56
C PRO A 72 -3.73 4.91 5.21
N GLY A 73 -3.31 4.80 3.95
CA GLY A 73 -2.63 3.61 3.42
C GLY A 73 -3.55 2.43 3.09
N SER A 74 -4.87 2.55 3.31
CA SER A 74 -5.85 1.56 2.83
C SER A 74 -6.13 1.78 1.34
N LEU A 75 -5.97 0.74 0.53
CA LEU A 75 -6.17 0.75 -0.92
C LEU A 75 -7.55 0.23 -1.33
N GLY A 76 -8.23 -0.49 -0.44
CA GLY A 76 -9.54 -1.03 -0.69
C GLY A 76 -9.85 -2.27 0.14
N VAL A 77 -11.06 -2.79 -0.04
CA VAL A 77 -11.53 -3.96 0.70
C VAL A 77 -12.48 -4.79 -0.16
N GLU A 78 -12.37 -6.10 -0.03
CA GLU A 78 -13.29 -7.08 -0.59
C GLU A 78 -13.94 -7.88 0.53
N VAL A 79 -15.23 -8.17 0.37
CA VAL A 79 -15.98 -9.03 1.27
C VAL A 79 -16.56 -10.18 0.48
N MET A 80 -16.15 -11.36 0.82
CA MET A 80 -16.65 -12.60 0.23
C MET A 80 -17.43 -13.41 1.25
N ARG A 81 -18.41 -14.17 0.79
CA ARG A 81 -19.13 -15.12 1.65
C ARG A 81 -19.25 -16.48 0.98
N ARG A 82 -19.19 -17.52 1.79
CA ARG A 82 -19.35 -18.91 1.37
C ARG A 82 -20.30 -19.64 2.31
N LYS A 83 -21.28 -20.35 1.73
CA LYS A 83 -22.14 -21.25 2.52
C LYS A 83 -21.37 -22.54 2.83
N GLU A 84 -21.43 -22.96 4.08
CA GLU A 84 -20.87 -24.21 4.58
C GLU A 84 -21.94 -25.02 5.30
N ALA A 85 -21.63 -26.28 5.66
CA ALA A 85 -22.51 -27.07 6.50
C ALA A 85 -22.65 -26.40 7.89
N GLY A 86 -23.86 -25.94 8.19
CA GLY A 86 -24.18 -25.31 9.47
C GLY A 86 -23.63 -23.89 9.71
N ALA A 87 -23.02 -23.27 8.72
CA ALA A 87 -22.47 -21.91 8.84
C ALA A 87 -22.46 -21.14 7.52
N VAL A 88 -22.28 -19.83 7.64
CA VAL A 88 -21.83 -18.97 6.54
C VAL A 88 -20.50 -18.34 6.93
N GLU A 89 -19.47 -18.59 6.15
CA GLU A 89 -18.15 -17.98 6.32
C GLU A 89 -18.07 -16.67 5.55
N TYR A 90 -17.53 -15.66 6.20
CA TYR A 90 -17.13 -14.38 5.61
C TYR A 90 -15.62 -14.29 5.59
N THR A 91 -15.09 -13.92 4.42
CA THR A 91 -13.69 -13.55 4.25
C THR A 91 -13.63 -12.07 3.87
N VAL A 92 -12.86 -11.31 4.61
CA VAL A 92 -12.58 -9.91 4.33
C VAL A 92 -11.12 -9.80 3.94
N ILE A 93 -10.84 -9.32 2.73
CA ILE A 93 -9.50 -8.96 2.29
C ILE A 93 -9.41 -7.44 2.24
N SER A 94 -8.54 -6.86 3.04
CA SER A 94 -8.20 -5.44 2.95
C SER A 94 -6.81 -5.28 2.36
N TYR A 95 -6.66 -4.35 1.42
CA TYR A 95 -5.42 -4.08 0.70
C TYR A 95 -4.76 -2.81 1.26
N TRP A 96 -3.44 -2.86 1.42
CA TRP A 96 -2.69 -1.82 2.10
C TRP A 96 -1.40 -1.47 1.35
N GLU A 97 -0.99 -0.21 1.42
CA GLU A 97 0.26 0.26 0.82
C GLU A 97 1.50 -0.36 1.47
N SER A 98 1.41 -0.75 2.75
CA SER A 98 2.52 -1.35 3.49
C SER A 98 2.06 -2.01 4.79
N ARG A 99 2.93 -2.79 5.42
CA ARG A 99 2.71 -3.32 6.78
C ARG A 99 2.73 -2.22 7.85
N GLU A 100 3.44 -1.12 7.62
CA GLU A 100 3.45 0.05 8.49
C GLU A 100 2.09 0.74 8.53
N ALA A 101 1.41 0.86 7.39
CA ALA A 101 0.04 1.35 7.32
C ALA A 101 -0.93 0.46 8.12
N ILE A 102 -0.72 -0.87 8.04
CA ILE A 102 -1.50 -1.82 8.86
C ILE A 102 -1.22 -1.61 10.35
N LYS A 103 0.04 -1.38 10.77
CA LYS A 103 0.39 -1.09 12.18
C LYS A 103 -0.29 0.16 12.70
N ALA A 104 -0.38 1.20 11.88
CA ALA A 104 -1.07 2.43 12.24
C ALA A 104 -2.57 2.21 12.50
N TYR A 105 -3.19 1.26 11.78
CA TYR A 105 -4.60 0.88 11.92
C TYR A 105 -4.84 -0.15 13.03
N ALA A 106 -4.07 -1.26 13.03
CA ALA A 106 -4.33 -2.44 13.86
C ALA A 106 -3.50 -2.49 15.15
N GLY A 107 -2.51 -1.60 15.30
CA GLY A 107 -1.54 -1.61 16.40
C GLY A 107 -0.29 -2.43 16.05
N GLN A 108 0.63 -2.53 17.02
CA GLN A 108 1.95 -3.17 16.80
C GLN A 108 1.85 -4.63 16.39
N ASP A 109 0.91 -5.37 16.95
CA ASP A 109 0.63 -6.75 16.55
C ASP A 109 -0.40 -6.75 15.41
N ILE A 110 0.11 -6.71 14.17
CA ILE A 110 -0.74 -6.68 12.98
C ILE A 110 -1.49 -7.98 12.75
N GLU A 111 -1.08 -9.08 13.34
CA GLU A 111 -1.76 -10.39 13.23
C GLU A 111 -2.99 -10.47 14.13
N LYS A 112 -3.10 -9.57 15.08
CA LYS A 112 -4.26 -9.50 15.95
C LYS A 112 -5.49 -9.00 15.17
N PRO A 113 -6.63 -9.72 15.23
CA PRO A 113 -7.86 -9.27 14.59
C PRO A 113 -8.41 -8.00 15.24
N HIS A 114 -8.88 -7.09 14.41
CA HIS A 114 -9.72 -6.00 14.86
C HIS A 114 -11.18 -6.47 14.86
N HIS A 115 -11.78 -6.59 16.02
CA HIS A 115 -13.16 -7.02 16.17
C HIS A 115 -14.10 -5.83 16.15
N LEU A 116 -15.20 -5.95 15.40
CA LEU A 116 -16.29 -5.01 15.48
C LEU A 116 -17.09 -5.23 16.76
N PRO A 117 -17.78 -4.20 17.32
CA PRO A 117 -18.45 -4.31 18.61
C PRO A 117 -19.40 -5.49 18.80
N LYS A 118 -20.13 -5.90 17.72
CA LYS A 118 -21.09 -7.02 17.78
C LYS A 118 -20.50 -8.35 17.34
N ASP A 119 -19.23 -8.44 17.00
CA ASP A 119 -18.61 -9.69 16.53
C ASP A 119 -18.73 -10.79 17.57
N ARG A 120 -18.58 -10.46 18.86
CA ARG A 120 -18.72 -11.42 19.95
C ARG A 120 -20.12 -12.04 20.03
N GLU A 121 -21.15 -11.28 19.64
CA GLU A 121 -22.55 -11.72 19.67
C GLU A 121 -22.92 -12.53 18.42
N LEU A 122 -22.40 -12.11 17.26
CA LEU A 122 -22.84 -12.58 15.95
C LEU A 122 -22.02 -13.75 15.42
N LEU A 123 -20.72 -13.79 15.74
CA LEU A 123 -19.84 -14.85 15.28
C LEU A 123 -19.96 -16.11 16.12
N LEU A 124 -19.93 -17.27 15.47
CA LEU A 124 -19.88 -18.58 16.14
C LEU A 124 -18.63 -18.74 17.00
N LYS A 125 -17.52 -18.15 16.55
CA LYS A 125 -16.25 -18.08 17.28
C LYS A 125 -15.50 -16.83 16.80
N LEU A 126 -14.92 -16.08 17.75
CA LEU A 126 -14.04 -14.97 17.41
C LEU A 126 -12.75 -15.51 16.77
N PRO A 127 -12.34 -15.01 15.62
CA PRO A 127 -11.03 -15.31 15.08
C PRO A 127 -9.94 -14.77 16.01
N THR A 128 -8.85 -15.51 16.13
CA THR A 128 -7.72 -15.15 17.00
C THR A 128 -6.55 -14.57 16.21
N ARG A 129 -6.60 -14.69 14.88
CA ARG A 129 -5.50 -14.29 13.99
C ARG A 129 -6.03 -13.84 12.64
N VAL A 130 -5.28 -12.97 11.99
CA VAL A 130 -5.42 -12.61 10.58
C VAL A 130 -4.15 -12.98 9.84
N LEU A 131 -4.26 -13.18 8.52
CA LEU A 131 -3.12 -13.52 7.67
C LEU A 131 -2.74 -12.33 6.79
N HIS A 132 -1.47 -12.24 6.41
CA HIS A 132 -0.95 -11.22 5.52
C HIS A 132 -0.24 -11.86 4.35
N TYR A 133 -0.49 -11.31 3.15
CA TYR A 133 0.10 -11.77 1.90
C TYR A 133 0.71 -10.59 1.16
N ASP A 134 1.85 -10.79 0.54
CA ASP A 134 2.38 -9.84 -0.44
C ASP A 134 1.67 -10.10 -1.76
N VAL A 135 0.98 -9.08 -2.29
CA VAL A 135 0.26 -9.19 -3.55
C VAL A 135 1.27 -9.13 -4.69
N THR A 136 1.46 -10.24 -5.37
CA THR A 136 2.43 -10.36 -6.48
C THR A 136 1.80 -10.08 -7.85
N TYR A 137 0.48 -10.19 -7.94
CA TYR A 137 -0.28 -9.91 -9.16
C TYR A 137 -1.75 -9.61 -8.83
N THR A 138 -2.36 -8.67 -9.54
CA THR A 138 -3.80 -8.40 -9.49
C THR A 138 -4.29 -7.85 -10.82
N ASP A 139 -5.48 -8.24 -11.26
CA ASP A 139 -6.21 -7.68 -12.41
C ASP A 139 -7.71 -7.52 -12.06
N LEU A 140 -7.97 -6.95 -10.89
CA LEU A 140 -9.34 -6.80 -10.37
C LEU A 140 -10.11 -5.60 -10.93
N ALA A 141 -9.48 -4.76 -11.76
CA ALA A 141 -10.11 -3.56 -12.29
C ALA A 141 -11.42 -3.81 -13.08
N LYS A 142 -11.61 -5.03 -13.57
CA LYS A 142 -12.80 -5.44 -14.34
C LYS A 142 -13.88 -6.11 -13.49
N VAL A 143 -13.58 -6.46 -12.25
CA VAL A 143 -14.55 -7.12 -11.37
C VAL A 143 -15.53 -6.07 -10.85
N ARG A 144 -16.79 -6.22 -11.24
CA ARG A 144 -17.90 -5.42 -10.74
C ARG A 144 -18.82 -6.30 -9.92
N VAL A 145 -19.08 -5.90 -8.69
CA VAL A 145 -20.05 -6.57 -7.81
C VAL A 145 -21.31 -5.71 -7.80
N GLY A 146 -22.47 -6.32 -8.06
CA GLY A 146 -23.77 -5.64 -7.95
C GLY A 146 -23.96 -5.09 -6.53
N GLN A 147 -24.42 -3.86 -6.46
CA GLN A 147 -24.84 -3.22 -5.20
C GLN A 147 -26.22 -3.69 -4.81
#